data_9b00f14a67a5075a39e9caaa6ad289e6
#
_entry.id   9b00f14a67a5075a39e9caaa6ad289e6
#
_cell.length_a   1.000
_cell.length_b   1.000
_cell.length_c   1.000
_cell.angle_alpha   90.00
_cell.angle_beta   90.00
_cell.angle_gamma   90.00
#
_symmetry.space_group_name_H-M   'P 1'
#
loop_
_entity.id
_entity.type
_entity.pdbx_description
1 polymer ?
#
loop_
_entity_poly.entity_id
_entity_poly.type
_entity_poly.pdbx_seq_one_letter_code
_entity_poly.pdbx_strand_id
1 'polypeptide(L)'
;MGRVVFIFILAAFIAAAGYDLLPPTNLKAAEPFERDVADILTGDGKRHRFRVEIVSTPQDRAQGLQGRKRLDPNNGMLFDFGVPLPVYMWMKNTFVALDMIFIAADGRIVNIARATTPESLAIIESVGPVRAVLEVPAGTAARLGVRPGDRVEHRIFQ
;
A
#
# COMPACT_ATOMS: atom_id res chain seq x y z
N MET A 1 81.78 41.30 -3.34
CA MET A 1 81.25 40.16 -4.13
C MET A 1 80.02 39.61 -3.39
N GLY A 2 78.87 40.13 -3.71
CA GLY A 2 77.60 39.72 -3.08
C GLY A 2 76.73 38.93 -4.09
N ARG A 3 76.44 37.69 -3.74
CA ARG A 3 75.50 36.82 -4.55
C ARG A 3 74.09 37.14 -4.12
N VAL A 4 73.33 37.71 -5.08
CA VAL A 4 71.92 37.92 -4.91
C VAL A 4 71.24 36.59 -5.26
N VAL A 5 70.54 35.98 -4.29
CA VAL A 5 69.71 34.77 -4.50
C VAL A 5 68.24 35.21 -4.84
N PHE A 6 67.83 34.98 -6.05
CA PHE A 6 66.40 35.16 -6.43
C PHE A 6 65.59 33.97 -5.95
N ILE A 7 64.67 34.18 -5.02
CA ILE A 7 63.68 33.18 -4.61
C ILE A 7 62.48 33.36 -5.53
N PHE A 8 62.25 32.36 -6.41
CA PHE A 8 61.01 32.27 -7.18
C PHE A 8 59.92 31.69 -6.26
N ILE A 9 58.93 32.52 -5.93
CA ILE A 9 57.71 32.05 -5.27
C ILE A 9 56.80 31.52 -6.35
N LEU A 10 56.65 30.19 -6.41
CA LEU A 10 55.70 29.51 -7.28
C LEU A 10 54.31 29.59 -6.62
N ALA A 11 53.46 30.50 -7.09
CA ALA A 11 52.07 30.55 -6.68
C ALA A 11 51.30 29.40 -7.31
N ALA A 12 51.01 28.38 -6.51
CA ALA A 12 50.12 27.31 -6.93
C ALA A 12 48.65 27.81 -6.96
N PHE A 13 48.11 28.01 -8.14
CA PHE A 13 46.66 28.20 -8.33
C PHE A 13 45.95 26.88 -8.04
N ILE A 14 45.37 26.74 -6.87
CA ILE A 14 44.41 25.65 -6.60
C ILE A 14 43.08 26.09 -7.27
N ALA A 15 42.82 25.49 -8.43
CA ALA A 15 41.51 25.56 -9.02
C ALA A 15 40.51 24.85 -8.09
N ALA A 16 39.71 25.60 -7.36
CA ALA A 16 38.58 25.06 -6.62
C ALA A 16 37.57 24.55 -7.66
N ALA A 17 37.60 23.23 -7.90
CA ALA A 17 36.52 22.56 -8.60
C ALA A 17 35.26 22.79 -7.76
N GLY A 18 34.34 23.62 -8.30
CA GLY A 18 33.02 23.81 -7.73
C GLY A 18 32.29 22.46 -7.78
N TYR A 19 32.22 21.79 -6.65
CA TYR A 19 31.23 20.73 -6.49
C TYR A 19 29.88 21.46 -6.45
N ASP A 20 29.16 21.45 -7.59
CA ASP A 20 27.74 21.73 -7.62
C ASP A 20 27.08 20.76 -6.66
N LEU A 21 26.85 21.22 -5.42
CA LEU A 21 25.99 20.53 -4.48
C LEU A 21 24.62 20.51 -5.12
N LEU A 22 24.28 19.38 -5.74
CA LEU A 22 22.89 19.12 -6.14
C LEU A 22 22.00 19.46 -4.94
N PRO A 23 20.96 20.26 -5.13
CA PRO A 23 20.06 20.57 -4.02
C PRO A 23 19.58 19.24 -3.43
N PRO A 24 19.42 19.15 -2.11
CA PRO A 24 18.91 17.93 -1.51
C PRO A 24 17.61 17.57 -2.22
N THR A 25 17.59 16.42 -2.88
CA THR A 25 16.35 15.86 -3.42
C THR A 25 15.41 15.80 -2.23
N ASN A 26 14.42 16.69 -2.24
CA ASN A 26 13.37 16.72 -1.24
C ASN A 26 12.62 15.39 -1.38
N LEU A 27 13.07 14.37 -0.65
CA LEU A 27 12.34 13.14 -0.48
C LEU A 27 11.06 13.55 0.23
N LYS A 28 10.05 13.92 -0.55
CA LYS A 28 8.70 14.16 -0.05
C LYS A 28 8.35 12.93 0.78
N ALA A 29 8.25 13.11 2.10
CA ALA A 29 7.76 12.05 2.96
C ALA A 29 6.46 11.53 2.32
N ALA A 30 6.35 10.21 2.14
CA ALA A 30 5.16 9.64 1.54
C ALA A 30 3.95 10.16 2.31
N GLU A 31 3.06 10.89 1.61
CA GLU A 31 1.83 11.38 2.23
C GLU A 31 1.08 10.17 2.79
N PRO A 32 0.55 10.25 4.01
CA PRO A 32 -0.20 9.14 4.57
C PRO A 32 -1.40 8.86 3.67
N PHE A 33 -1.70 7.57 3.45
CA PHE A 33 -2.90 7.18 2.71
C PHE A 33 -4.16 7.81 3.30
N GLU A 34 -5.10 8.17 2.43
CA GLU A 34 -6.41 8.64 2.84
C GLU A 34 -7.06 7.62 3.78
N ARG A 35 -7.69 8.08 4.86
CA ARG A 35 -8.37 7.22 5.83
C ARG A 35 -9.87 7.43 5.78
N ASP A 36 -10.60 6.31 5.85
CA ASP A 36 -12.05 6.28 5.84
C ASP A 36 -12.58 5.09 6.66
N VAL A 37 -13.88 4.88 6.62
CA VAL A 37 -14.58 3.79 7.28
C VAL A 37 -15.30 2.95 6.25
N ALA A 38 -15.09 1.63 6.30
CA ALA A 38 -15.86 0.65 5.55
C ALA A 38 -16.63 -0.25 6.52
N ASP A 39 -17.90 -0.49 6.24
CA ASP A 39 -18.73 -1.41 7.02
C ASP A 39 -19.00 -2.69 6.22
N ILE A 40 -18.80 -3.86 6.84
CA ILE A 40 -19.22 -5.14 6.28
C ILE A 40 -20.56 -5.51 6.89
N LEU A 41 -21.58 -5.70 6.05
CA LEU A 41 -22.90 -6.20 6.43
C LEU A 41 -22.97 -7.68 6.10
N THR A 42 -23.15 -8.50 7.12
CA THR A 42 -23.33 -9.95 6.98
C THR A 42 -24.78 -10.33 6.78
N GLY A 43 -25.04 -11.48 6.17
CA GLY A 43 -26.39 -11.96 5.86
C GLY A 43 -27.29 -12.16 7.11
N ASP A 44 -26.71 -12.22 8.33
CA ASP A 44 -27.44 -12.25 9.61
C ASP A 44 -27.77 -10.84 10.14
N GLY A 45 -27.51 -9.79 9.35
CA GLY A 45 -27.84 -8.41 9.67
C GLY A 45 -26.83 -7.69 10.58
N LYS A 46 -25.70 -8.30 10.89
CA LYS A 46 -24.66 -7.65 11.67
C LYS A 46 -23.83 -6.70 10.82
N ARG A 47 -23.41 -5.59 11.43
CA ARG A 47 -22.54 -4.57 10.85
C ARG A 47 -21.17 -4.60 11.53
N HIS A 48 -20.11 -4.76 10.77
CA HIS A 48 -18.74 -4.80 11.26
C HIS A 48 -17.94 -3.64 10.66
N ARG A 49 -17.51 -2.72 11.52
CA ARG A 49 -16.83 -1.49 11.12
C ARG A 49 -15.32 -1.65 11.10
N PHE A 50 -14.70 -1.18 10.01
CA PHE A 50 -13.25 -1.13 9.82
C PHE A 50 -12.81 0.30 9.52
N ARG A 51 -11.70 0.72 10.14
CA ARG A 51 -10.94 1.88 9.69
C ARG A 51 -10.04 1.44 8.57
N VAL A 52 -10.17 2.06 7.41
CA VAL A 52 -9.44 1.65 6.21
C VAL A 52 -8.55 2.78 5.70
N GLU A 53 -7.39 2.39 5.20
CA GLU A 53 -6.59 3.25 4.35
C GLU A 53 -7.01 2.99 2.90
N ILE A 54 -7.25 4.06 2.12
CA ILE A 54 -7.70 3.96 0.73
C ILE A 54 -6.49 4.06 -0.17
N VAL A 55 -6.34 3.13 -1.11
CA VAL A 55 -5.33 3.16 -2.15
C VAL A 55 -5.98 3.05 -3.52
N SER A 56 -5.87 4.11 -4.32
CA SER A 56 -6.54 4.24 -5.62
C SER A 56 -5.56 4.49 -6.77
N THR A 57 -4.36 5.02 -6.50
CA THR A 57 -3.34 5.18 -7.56
C THR A 57 -2.61 3.86 -7.82
N PRO A 58 -2.08 3.64 -9.03
CA PRO A 58 -1.27 2.46 -9.32
C PRO A 58 -0.07 2.31 -8.38
N GLN A 59 0.58 3.41 -8.00
CA GLN A 59 1.72 3.43 -7.09
C GLN A 59 1.32 3.00 -5.68
N ASP A 60 0.22 3.56 -5.14
CA ASP A 60 -0.26 3.24 -3.80
C ASP A 60 -0.73 1.78 -3.72
N ARG A 61 -1.45 1.30 -4.75
CA ARG A 61 -1.84 -0.12 -4.83
C ARG A 61 -0.63 -1.05 -4.91
N ALA A 62 0.43 -0.65 -5.65
CA ALA A 62 1.66 -1.43 -5.70
C ALA A 62 2.38 -1.45 -4.35
N GLN A 63 2.32 -0.38 -3.57
CA GLN A 63 2.85 -0.32 -2.21
C GLN A 63 1.99 -1.16 -1.25
N GLY A 64 0.69 -0.94 -1.21
CA GLY A 64 -0.24 -1.65 -0.33
C GLY A 64 0.25 -1.77 1.12
N LEU A 65 0.13 -2.95 1.71
CA LEU A 65 0.59 -3.27 3.07
C LEU A 65 2.06 -3.74 3.13
N GLN A 66 2.85 -3.58 2.07
CA GLN A 66 4.25 -3.99 2.08
C GLN A 66 5.04 -3.33 3.22
N GLY A 67 5.93 -4.09 3.84
CA GLY A 67 6.78 -3.63 4.95
C GLY A 67 6.07 -3.60 6.31
N ARG A 68 4.75 -3.75 6.37
CA ARG A 68 4.02 -3.75 7.65
C ARG A 68 4.22 -5.06 8.40
N LYS A 69 4.54 -4.94 9.68
CA LYS A 69 4.76 -6.08 10.58
C LYS A 69 3.51 -6.46 11.37
N ARG A 70 2.49 -5.58 11.37
CA ARG A 70 1.20 -5.82 12.04
C ARG A 70 0.10 -4.99 11.39
N LEU A 71 -1.13 -5.47 11.54
CA LEU A 71 -2.37 -4.76 11.22
C LEU A 71 -3.34 -5.00 12.38
N ASP A 72 -3.88 -3.93 12.94
CA ASP A 72 -4.76 -4.03 14.11
C ASP A 72 -6.12 -4.63 13.73
N PRO A 73 -6.85 -5.29 14.65
CA PRO A 73 -8.01 -6.13 14.32
C PRO A 73 -9.15 -5.46 13.56
N ASN A 74 -9.36 -4.16 13.74
CA ASN A 74 -10.44 -3.40 13.08
C ASN A 74 -9.89 -2.40 12.07
N ASN A 75 -8.65 -2.60 11.62
CA ASN A 75 -8.04 -1.81 10.57
C ASN A 75 -7.93 -2.65 9.29
N GLY A 76 -7.90 -1.97 8.16
CA GLY A 76 -7.74 -2.60 6.86
C GLY A 76 -7.18 -1.64 5.83
N MET A 77 -7.03 -2.15 4.61
CA MET A 77 -6.70 -1.35 3.44
C MET A 77 -7.69 -1.66 2.33
N LEU A 78 -8.29 -0.61 1.77
CA LEU A 78 -9.26 -0.72 0.67
C LEU A 78 -8.59 -0.27 -0.63
N PHE A 79 -8.37 -1.24 -1.51
CA PHE A 79 -7.85 -1.02 -2.85
C PHE A 79 -9.01 -0.68 -3.78
N ASP A 80 -9.10 0.55 -4.26
CA ASP A 80 -10.09 0.95 -5.28
C ASP A 80 -9.44 0.92 -6.67
N PHE A 81 -9.96 0.09 -7.55
CA PHE A 81 -9.52 -0.02 -8.94
C PHE A 81 -10.29 0.94 -9.87
N GLY A 82 -11.30 1.64 -9.35
CA GLY A 82 -12.12 2.62 -10.07
C GLY A 82 -13.20 2.00 -10.96
N VAL A 83 -12.88 0.92 -11.65
CA VAL A 83 -13.78 0.18 -12.55
C VAL A 83 -13.70 -1.32 -12.26
N PRO A 84 -14.79 -2.08 -12.55
CA PRO A 84 -14.76 -3.53 -12.41
C PRO A 84 -13.79 -4.17 -13.42
N LEU A 85 -12.85 -4.98 -12.90
CA LEU A 85 -11.89 -5.74 -13.72
C LEU A 85 -11.46 -7.02 -12.97
N PRO A 86 -10.91 -8.04 -13.65
CA PRO A 86 -10.23 -9.13 -13.00
C PRO A 86 -9.03 -8.60 -12.21
N VAL A 87 -8.94 -8.92 -10.92
CA VAL A 87 -7.88 -8.44 -10.02
C VAL A 87 -6.99 -9.59 -9.60
N TYR A 88 -5.69 -9.34 -9.64
CA TYR A 88 -4.64 -10.25 -9.23
C TYR A 88 -3.83 -9.61 -8.11
N MET A 89 -3.79 -10.29 -6.97
CA MET A 89 -3.08 -9.87 -5.78
C MET A 89 -1.93 -10.83 -5.47
N TRP A 90 -1.04 -10.43 -4.59
CA TRP A 90 0.05 -11.24 -4.06
C TRP A 90 0.42 -10.77 -2.66
N MET A 91 1.28 -11.54 -1.97
CA MET A 91 1.76 -11.20 -0.63
C MET A 91 3.24 -10.74 -0.63
N LYS A 92 3.77 -10.31 -1.78
CA LYS A 92 5.16 -9.87 -1.91
C LYS A 92 5.48 -8.80 -0.86
N ASN A 93 6.57 -9.02 -0.10
CA ASN A 93 7.03 -8.11 0.97
C ASN A 93 5.96 -7.76 2.03
N THR A 94 4.89 -8.56 2.16
CA THR A 94 3.83 -8.38 3.16
C THR A 94 4.02 -9.41 4.26
N PHE A 95 4.38 -8.93 5.46
CA PHE A 95 4.80 -9.81 6.58
C PHE A 95 3.64 -10.24 7.47
N VAL A 96 2.44 -9.71 7.25
CA VAL A 96 1.23 -10.06 8.01
C VAL A 96 0.32 -10.94 7.17
N ALA A 97 -0.21 -12.01 7.74
CA ALA A 97 -1.24 -12.81 7.10
C ALA A 97 -2.55 -12.02 7.02
N LEU A 98 -3.24 -12.10 5.88
CA LEU A 98 -4.44 -11.32 5.58
C LEU A 98 -5.60 -12.19 5.14
N ASP A 99 -6.82 -11.69 5.33
CA ASP A 99 -7.98 -12.08 4.52
C ASP A 99 -8.16 -11.01 3.44
N MET A 100 -8.20 -11.42 2.16
CA MET A 100 -8.46 -10.53 1.01
C MET A 100 -9.90 -10.72 0.56
N ILE A 101 -10.71 -9.68 0.70
CA ILE A 101 -12.15 -9.68 0.39
C ILE A 101 -12.34 -8.97 -0.96
N PHE A 102 -12.71 -9.70 -1.99
CA PHE A 102 -12.93 -9.21 -3.35
C PHE A 102 -14.37 -8.72 -3.51
N ILE A 103 -14.55 -7.46 -3.98
CA ILE A 103 -15.82 -6.73 -3.89
C ILE A 103 -16.23 -6.22 -5.28
N ALA A 104 -17.44 -6.57 -5.71
CA ALA A 104 -18.05 -6.10 -6.95
C ALA A 104 -18.36 -4.58 -6.90
N ALA A 105 -18.74 -3.99 -8.04
CA ALA A 105 -19.05 -2.57 -8.13
C ALA A 105 -20.25 -2.13 -7.27
N ASP A 106 -21.15 -3.03 -6.97
CA ASP A 106 -22.33 -2.80 -6.12
C ASP A 106 -22.05 -3.00 -4.61
N GLY A 107 -20.80 -3.28 -4.24
CA GLY A 107 -20.39 -3.55 -2.86
C GLY A 107 -20.56 -5.01 -2.41
N ARG A 108 -21.08 -5.91 -3.26
CA ARG A 108 -21.26 -7.32 -2.92
C ARG A 108 -19.92 -8.06 -2.89
N ILE A 109 -19.69 -8.86 -1.88
CA ILE A 109 -18.50 -9.72 -1.76
C ILE A 109 -18.63 -10.88 -2.77
N VAL A 110 -17.65 -11.00 -3.65
CA VAL A 110 -17.60 -12.03 -4.71
C VAL A 110 -16.90 -13.28 -4.20
N ASN A 111 -15.68 -13.12 -3.69
CA ASN A 111 -14.88 -14.20 -3.09
C ASN A 111 -13.97 -13.66 -1.98
N ILE A 112 -13.41 -14.56 -1.20
CA ILE A 112 -12.50 -14.24 -0.09
C ILE A 112 -11.32 -15.22 -0.13
N ALA A 113 -10.10 -14.69 -0.25
CA ALA A 113 -8.89 -15.45 0.02
C ALA A 113 -8.58 -15.34 1.52
N ARG A 114 -8.69 -16.44 2.25
CA ARG A 114 -8.53 -16.47 3.71
C ARG A 114 -7.12 -16.83 4.10
N ALA A 115 -6.62 -16.22 5.17
CA ALA A 115 -5.36 -16.54 5.82
C ALA A 115 -4.20 -16.69 4.80
N THR A 116 -4.03 -15.67 3.96
CA THR A 116 -2.98 -15.65 2.93
C THR A 116 -1.59 -15.82 3.54
N THR A 117 -0.71 -16.53 2.84
CA THR A 117 0.64 -16.79 3.32
C THR A 117 1.52 -15.55 3.16
N PRO A 118 2.10 -15.00 4.25
CA PRO A 118 3.04 -13.89 4.15
C PRO A 118 4.17 -14.16 3.15
N GLU A 119 4.62 -13.10 2.46
CA GLU A 119 5.71 -13.10 1.49
C GLU A 119 5.51 -14.01 0.27
N SER A 120 4.37 -14.69 0.14
CA SER A 120 4.06 -15.56 -1.01
C SER A 120 3.98 -14.73 -2.32
N LEU A 121 4.57 -15.27 -3.38
CA LEU A 121 4.48 -14.74 -4.74
C LEU A 121 3.37 -15.43 -5.55
N ALA A 122 2.64 -16.36 -4.95
CA ALA A 122 1.49 -16.99 -5.59
C ALA A 122 0.42 -15.95 -5.89
N ILE A 123 -0.16 -16.04 -7.07
CA ILE A 123 -1.25 -15.15 -7.48
C ILE A 123 -2.53 -15.54 -6.75
N ILE A 124 -3.20 -14.54 -6.21
CA ILE A 124 -4.50 -14.61 -5.56
C ILE A 124 -5.46 -13.81 -6.43
N GLU A 125 -6.44 -14.47 -7.05
CA GLU A 125 -7.29 -13.85 -8.06
C GLU A 125 -8.74 -13.65 -7.60
N SER A 126 -9.39 -12.65 -8.17
CA SER A 126 -10.84 -12.48 -8.06
C SER A 126 -11.58 -13.49 -8.90
N VAL A 127 -12.74 -13.96 -8.42
CA VAL A 127 -13.66 -14.75 -9.23
C VAL A 127 -14.52 -13.78 -10.07
N GLY A 128 -13.98 -13.42 -11.26
CA GLY A 128 -14.58 -12.43 -12.15
C GLY A 128 -14.25 -10.98 -11.80
N PRO A 129 -14.89 -10.01 -12.48
CA PRO A 129 -14.60 -8.59 -12.32
C PRO A 129 -15.01 -8.08 -10.93
N VAL A 130 -14.09 -7.35 -10.28
CA VAL A 130 -14.34 -6.66 -9.01
C VAL A 130 -13.86 -5.21 -9.10
N ARG A 131 -14.50 -4.31 -8.35
CA ARG A 131 -14.11 -2.91 -8.24
C ARG A 131 -13.07 -2.68 -7.17
N ALA A 132 -13.13 -3.47 -6.09
CA ALA A 132 -12.25 -3.24 -4.94
C ALA A 132 -11.81 -4.55 -4.28
N VAL A 133 -10.73 -4.45 -3.50
CA VAL A 133 -10.29 -5.49 -2.54
C VAL A 133 -10.14 -4.84 -1.18
N LEU A 134 -10.73 -5.44 -0.15
CA LEU A 134 -10.52 -5.06 1.24
C LEU A 134 -9.61 -6.10 1.90
N GLU A 135 -8.42 -5.65 2.31
CA GLU A 135 -7.48 -6.44 3.09
C GLU A 135 -7.68 -6.18 4.58
N VAL A 136 -7.85 -7.24 5.34
CA VAL A 136 -8.00 -7.23 6.81
C VAL A 136 -7.12 -8.31 7.44
N PRO A 137 -6.84 -8.27 8.76
CA PRO A 137 -6.06 -9.32 9.43
C PRO A 137 -6.64 -10.70 9.19
N ALA A 138 -5.77 -11.70 8.97
CA ALA A 138 -6.18 -13.08 8.75
C ALA A 138 -7.09 -13.59 9.87
N GLY A 139 -8.09 -14.42 9.50
CA GLY A 139 -9.09 -14.96 10.41
C GLY A 139 -10.26 -14.01 10.70
N THR A 140 -10.20 -12.76 10.25
CA THR A 140 -11.27 -11.78 10.44
C THR A 140 -12.58 -12.25 9.80
N ALA A 141 -12.53 -12.70 8.54
CA ALA A 141 -13.70 -13.16 7.84
C ALA A 141 -14.36 -14.39 8.52
N ALA A 142 -13.55 -15.31 9.04
CA ALA A 142 -14.07 -16.47 9.78
C ALA A 142 -14.70 -16.05 11.12
N ARG A 143 -13.99 -15.23 11.89
CA ARG A 143 -14.45 -14.75 13.21
C ARG A 143 -15.75 -13.96 13.15
N LEU A 144 -15.94 -13.17 12.08
CA LEU A 144 -17.13 -12.32 11.91
C LEU A 144 -18.24 -12.99 11.10
N GLY A 145 -17.99 -14.18 10.56
CA GLY A 145 -18.96 -14.91 9.74
C GLY A 145 -19.14 -14.33 8.33
N VAL A 146 -18.18 -13.52 7.85
CA VAL A 146 -18.21 -12.89 6.53
C VAL A 146 -18.08 -13.95 5.42
N ARG A 147 -18.96 -13.86 4.40
CA ARG A 147 -19.08 -14.83 3.31
C ARG A 147 -19.25 -14.12 1.96
N PRO A 148 -18.95 -14.78 0.84
CA PRO A 148 -19.44 -14.34 -0.47
C PRO A 148 -20.96 -14.15 -0.43
N GLY A 149 -21.44 -13.05 -1.04
CA GLY A 149 -22.84 -12.61 -0.99
C GLY A 149 -23.13 -11.53 0.04
N ASP A 150 -22.32 -11.40 1.10
CA ASP A 150 -22.39 -10.27 2.03
C ASP A 150 -22.03 -8.96 1.31
N ARG A 151 -22.22 -7.83 1.98
CA ARG A 151 -22.02 -6.49 1.38
C ARG A 151 -21.01 -5.66 2.15
N VAL A 152 -20.18 -4.94 1.42
CA VAL A 152 -19.35 -3.85 1.95
C VAL A 152 -20.01 -2.53 1.60
N GLU A 153 -20.24 -1.70 2.60
CA GLU A 153 -20.71 -0.33 2.43
C GLU A 153 -19.55 0.64 2.56
N HIS A 154 -19.35 1.41 1.51
CA HIS A 154 -18.37 2.50 1.44
C HIS A 154 -18.75 3.45 0.31
N ARG A 155 -18.34 4.72 0.36
CA ARG A 155 -18.67 5.74 -0.65
C ARG A 155 -18.25 5.40 -2.08
N ILE A 156 -17.21 4.57 -2.26
CA ILE A 156 -16.77 4.16 -3.59
C ILE A 156 -17.78 3.26 -4.32
N PHE A 157 -18.74 2.67 -3.62
CA PHE A 157 -19.78 1.80 -4.19
C PHE A 157 -21.13 2.51 -4.39
N GLN A 158 -21.16 3.83 -4.18
CA GLN A 158 -22.35 4.68 -4.35
C GLN A 158 -22.42 5.31 -5.73
#